data_afb733561a527103b84c462d07f267e5
#
_entry.id   afb733561a527103b84c462d07f267e5
#
_cell.length_a   1.000
_cell.length_b   1.000
_cell.length_c   1.000
_cell.angle_alpha   90.00
_cell.angle_beta   90.00
_cell.angle_gamma   90.00
#
_symmetry.space_group_name_H-M   'P 1'
#
loop_
_entity.id
_entity.type
_entity.pdbx_description
1 polymer ?
#
loop_
_entity_poly.entity_id
_entity_poly.type
_entity_poly.pdbx_seq_one_letter_code
_entity_poly.pdbx_strand_id
1 'polypeptide(L)'
;MAAMLQPQIILLKEGTDTSQGKAQLVSNISACTVVADVVRTTLGPRGMDKLIHDDKGNTTISNDGATIMKLLDIVHPAAKILVDIAKSQDSEVGDGTTTVVLLAGEFLKEAKPFIEDGVHPQNLIRSYRTASYLAIEKIKELAVSIEGKSLEEKKSLLAKCAATTLSSKLIGGEKEFFASMVVDSVIAIGNDDRLNMIGIKKVYQKHILGELWEIALAIFGVQWVFPESVKEVPGGTMRDSFLVNGVAFKKTFSYAGFEQQPKKFLNPKILLLNIELELKSEKENAEIRQDYFGYPLQYQSIVDAEWNIIYDKLDKCVQSGAKIVLSRLAIGDLATQVVTSLFAGCV
;
A
#
# COMPACT_ATOMS: atom_id res chain seq x y z
N MET A 1 27.97 -18.70 61.19
CA MET A 1 28.08 -17.99 59.89
C MET A 1 26.80 -18.25 59.10
N ALA A 2 25.92 -17.26 59.04
CA ALA A 2 24.69 -17.36 58.22
C ALA A 2 25.06 -17.02 56.79
N ALA A 3 24.95 -17.99 55.89
CA ALA A 3 25.07 -17.73 54.44
C ALA A 3 23.93 -16.85 54.02
N MET A 4 24.21 -15.60 53.66
CA MET A 4 23.27 -14.72 52.96
C MET A 4 22.97 -15.36 51.62
N LEU A 5 21.77 -15.91 51.48
CA LEU A 5 21.19 -16.25 50.17
C LEU A 5 21.02 -14.95 49.39
N GLN A 6 21.87 -14.73 48.40
CA GLN A 6 21.65 -13.65 47.44
C GLN A 6 20.35 -13.96 46.73
N PRO A 7 19.40 -13.00 46.65
CA PRO A 7 18.19 -13.20 45.85
C PRO A 7 18.58 -13.36 44.39
N GLN A 8 18.17 -14.46 43.78
CA GLN A 8 18.29 -14.63 42.33
C GLN A 8 17.47 -13.51 41.64
N ILE A 9 18.17 -12.63 40.98
CA ILE A 9 17.50 -11.60 40.17
C ILE A 9 16.91 -12.30 38.95
N ILE A 10 15.61 -12.46 38.93
CA ILE A 10 14.90 -13.01 37.79
C ILE A 10 14.78 -11.88 36.75
N LEU A 11 15.58 -11.95 35.68
CA LEU A 11 15.61 -10.98 34.58
C LEU A 11 14.57 -11.28 33.49
N LEU A 12 13.66 -12.20 33.73
CA LEU A 12 12.63 -12.58 32.76
C LEU A 12 11.35 -11.80 32.99
N LYS A 13 10.68 -11.42 31.91
CA LYS A 13 9.39 -10.77 31.97
C LYS A 13 8.36 -11.72 32.61
N GLU A 14 7.44 -11.15 33.41
CA GLU A 14 6.35 -11.91 34.01
C GLU A 14 5.52 -12.62 32.93
N GLY A 15 5.23 -13.92 33.12
CA GLY A 15 4.54 -14.76 32.14
C GLY A 15 5.46 -15.41 31.08
N THR A 16 6.79 -15.27 31.20
CA THR A 16 7.71 -15.97 30.29
C THR A 16 7.69 -17.48 30.59
N ASP A 17 7.42 -18.32 29.58
CA ASP A 17 7.50 -19.77 29.68
C ASP A 17 8.96 -20.19 29.84
N THR A 18 9.26 -20.79 30.98
CA THR A 18 10.60 -21.30 31.37
C THR A 18 10.76 -22.78 31.15
N SER A 19 9.78 -23.47 30.54
CA SER A 19 9.87 -24.88 30.20
C SER A 19 11.06 -25.14 29.26
N GLN A 20 11.66 -26.31 29.39
CA GLN A 20 12.84 -26.70 28.60
C GLN A 20 12.61 -28.05 27.91
N GLY A 21 13.34 -28.28 26.83
CA GLY A 21 13.36 -29.57 26.16
C GLY A 21 12.05 -29.88 25.43
N LYS A 22 11.55 -31.09 25.62
CA LYS A 22 10.38 -31.64 24.93
C LYS A 22 9.10 -30.86 25.24
N ALA A 23 8.89 -30.44 26.48
CA ALA A 23 7.70 -29.68 26.88
C ALA A 23 7.61 -28.32 26.16
N GLN A 24 8.75 -27.63 26.06
CA GLN A 24 8.83 -26.37 25.30
C GLN A 24 8.52 -26.53 23.81
N LEU A 25 9.02 -27.61 23.19
CA LEU A 25 8.72 -27.89 21.79
C LEU A 25 7.24 -28.12 21.57
N VAL A 26 6.59 -28.91 22.42
CA VAL A 26 5.15 -29.19 22.37
C VAL A 26 4.34 -27.91 22.60
N SER A 27 4.74 -27.05 23.53
CA SER A 27 4.11 -25.74 23.78
C SER A 27 4.18 -24.85 22.54
N ASN A 28 5.37 -24.73 21.93
CA ASN A 28 5.58 -23.95 20.72
C ASN A 28 4.70 -24.43 19.54
N ILE A 29 4.62 -25.76 19.33
CA ILE A 29 3.79 -26.35 18.29
C ILE A 29 2.32 -26.05 18.55
N SER A 30 1.87 -26.23 19.78
CA SER A 30 0.48 -25.96 20.16
C SER A 30 0.09 -24.50 19.93
N ALA A 31 0.95 -23.56 20.28
CA ALA A 31 0.71 -22.14 20.03
C ALA A 31 0.61 -21.81 18.53
N CYS A 32 1.49 -22.40 17.70
CA CYS A 32 1.45 -22.24 16.26
C CYS A 32 0.16 -22.84 15.64
N THR A 33 -0.26 -24.00 16.13
CA THR A 33 -1.49 -24.66 15.65
C THR A 33 -2.72 -23.82 15.95
N VAL A 34 -2.82 -23.24 17.15
CA VAL A 34 -3.93 -22.34 17.53
C VAL A 34 -4.02 -21.15 16.58
N VAL A 35 -2.89 -20.52 16.25
CA VAL A 35 -2.87 -19.39 15.32
C VAL A 35 -3.28 -19.82 13.90
N ALA A 36 -2.80 -20.97 13.43
CA ALA A 36 -3.22 -21.52 12.15
C ALA A 36 -4.74 -21.80 12.10
N ASP A 37 -5.31 -22.34 13.17
CA ASP A 37 -6.75 -22.64 13.24
C ASP A 37 -7.62 -21.37 13.20
N VAL A 38 -7.13 -20.23 13.71
CA VAL A 38 -7.84 -18.95 13.60
C VAL A 38 -8.09 -18.56 12.14
N VAL A 39 -7.12 -18.79 11.25
CA VAL A 39 -7.25 -18.38 9.83
C VAL A 39 -7.76 -19.51 8.93
N ARG A 40 -7.98 -20.70 9.44
CA ARG A 40 -8.39 -21.88 8.65
C ARG A 40 -9.65 -21.63 7.82
N THR A 41 -10.64 -20.95 8.38
CA THR A 41 -11.93 -20.69 7.72
C THR A 41 -11.88 -19.64 6.63
N THR A 42 -10.76 -18.90 6.51
CA THR A 42 -10.59 -17.86 5.50
C THR A 42 -9.90 -18.33 4.22
N LEU A 43 -9.54 -19.64 4.15
CA LEU A 43 -8.81 -20.19 3.04
C LEU A 43 -9.65 -20.29 1.77
N GLY A 44 -9.08 -19.81 0.67
CA GLY A 44 -9.55 -20.05 -0.69
C GLY A 44 -10.77 -19.24 -1.11
N PRO A 45 -11.35 -19.52 -2.31
CA PRO A 45 -12.40 -18.69 -2.90
C PRO A 45 -13.76 -18.79 -2.20
N ARG A 46 -13.91 -19.72 -1.26
CA ARG A 46 -15.08 -19.86 -0.37
C ARG A 46 -14.75 -19.52 1.07
N GLY A 47 -13.63 -18.85 1.29
CA GLY A 47 -13.22 -18.38 2.61
C GLY A 47 -14.27 -17.45 3.22
N MET A 48 -14.47 -17.58 4.54
CA MET A 48 -15.37 -16.73 5.31
C MET A 48 -14.61 -15.56 5.92
N ASP A 49 -15.30 -14.43 6.05
CA ASP A 49 -14.74 -13.26 6.70
C ASP A 49 -14.64 -13.46 8.22
N LYS A 50 -13.65 -12.81 8.83
CA LYS A 50 -13.47 -12.69 10.27
C LYS A 50 -13.84 -11.28 10.71
N LEU A 51 -14.63 -11.20 11.76
CA LEU A 51 -14.89 -9.98 12.49
C LEU A 51 -13.84 -9.84 13.58
N ILE A 52 -13.01 -8.81 13.50
CA ILE A 52 -11.94 -8.53 14.45
C ILE A 52 -12.28 -7.22 15.16
N HIS A 53 -12.31 -7.28 16.49
CA HIS A 53 -12.53 -6.12 17.34
C HIS A 53 -11.23 -5.77 18.05
N ASP A 54 -10.78 -4.54 17.90
CA ASP A 54 -9.55 -4.01 18.53
C ASP A 54 -9.89 -3.41 19.92
N ASP A 55 -8.92 -3.39 20.83
CA ASP A 55 -9.06 -2.79 22.17
C ASP A 55 -9.44 -1.30 22.12
N LYS A 56 -9.23 -0.64 21.01
CA LYS A 56 -9.62 0.76 20.76
C LYS A 56 -11.08 0.94 20.34
N GLY A 57 -11.84 -0.15 20.22
CA GLY A 57 -13.24 -0.14 19.79
C GLY A 57 -13.43 -0.17 18.28
N ASN A 58 -12.37 -0.29 17.48
CA ASN A 58 -12.49 -0.41 16.03
C ASN A 58 -12.88 -1.84 15.66
N THR A 59 -13.79 -1.98 14.71
CA THR A 59 -14.21 -3.28 14.19
C THR A 59 -13.81 -3.40 12.73
N THR A 60 -13.08 -4.46 12.40
CA THR A 60 -12.61 -4.74 11.04
C THR A 60 -13.12 -6.09 10.57
N ILE A 61 -13.69 -6.13 9.38
CA ILE A 61 -14.14 -7.37 8.72
C ILE A 61 -13.14 -7.66 7.59
N SER A 62 -12.52 -8.82 7.63
CA SER A 62 -11.56 -9.24 6.60
C SER A 62 -11.45 -10.75 6.51
N ASN A 63 -11.14 -11.27 5.33
CA ASN A 63 -10.71 -12.66 5.13
C ASN A 63 -9.26 -12.75 4.65
N ASP A 64 -8.56 -11.64 4.59
CA ASP A 64 -7.16 -11.60 4.20
C ASP A 64 -6.25 -12.06 5.35
N GLY A 65 -5.49 -13.13 5.10
CA GLY A 65 -4.63 -13.73 6.12
C GLY A 65 -3.58 -12.78 6.68
N ALA A 66 -2.97 -11.92 5.84
CA ALA A 66 -1.98 -10.96 6.29
C ALA A 66 -2.61 -9.87 7.18
N THR A 67 -3.77 -9.36 6.80
CA THR A 67 -4.52 -8.37 7.59
C THR A 67 -4.94 -8.94 8.94
N ILE A 68 -5.49 -10.16 8.94
CA ILE A 68 -5.90 -10.84 10.18
C ILE A 68 -4.70 -11.02 11.11
N MET A 69 -3.58 -11.54 10.57
CA MET A 69 -2.36 -11.75 11.35
C MET A 69 -1.74 -10.46 11.90
N LYS A 70 -1.90 -9.33 11.21
CA LYS A 70 -1.43 -8.02 11.69
C LYS A 70 -2.29 -7.48 12.84
N LEU A 71 -3.59 -7.77 12.83
CA LEU A 71 -4.55 -7.29 13.82
C LEU A 71 -4.62 -8.16 15.08
N LEU A 72 -4.18 -9.42 15.01
CA LEU A 72 -4.13 -10.32 16.17
C LEU A 72 -3.01 -9.93 17.12
N ASP A 73 -3.34 -9.73 18.39
CA ASP A 73 -2.35 -9.56 19.46
C ASP A 73 -1.80 -10.92 19.90
N ILE A 74 -0.70 -11.32 19.30
CA ILE A 74 -0.05 -12.60 19.56
C ILE A 74 1.14 -12.40 20.48
N VAL A 75 1.05 -12.95 21.69
CA VAL A 75 2.08 -12.85 22.73
C VAL A 75 3.16 -13.91 22.57
N HIS A 76 2.79 -15.14 22.18
CA HIS A 76 3.70 -16.27 22.15
C HIS A 76 4.80 -16.12 21.07
N PRO A 77 6.11 -16.27 21.44
CA PRO A 77 7.21 -16.01 20.49
C PRO A 77 7.20 -16.89 19.24
N ALA A 78 6.94 -18.20 19.39
CA ALA A 78 6.88 -19.11 18.24
C ALA A 78 5.73 -18.76 17.28
N ALA A 79 4.58 -18.36 17.80
CA ALA A 79 3.45 -17.93 16.99
C ALA A 79 3.71 -16.59 16.26
N LYS A 80 4.52 -15.68 16.86
CA LYS A 80 4.99 -14.47 16.18
C LYS A 80 5.78 -14.77 14.92
N ILE A 81 6.57 -15.84 14.90
CA ILE A 81 7.31 -16.27 13.70
C ILE A 81 6.33 -16.59 12.56
N LEU A 82 5.18 -17.22 12.82
CA LEU A 82 4.16 -17.45 11.79
C LEU A 82 3.58 -16.14 11.24
N VAL A 83 3.38 -15.15 12.10
CA VAL A 83 2.95 -13.81 11.67
C VAL A 83 3.97 -13.16 10.75
N ASP A 84 5.26 -13.27 11.09
CA ASP A 84 6.33 -12.70 10.28
C ASP A 84 6.50 -13.43 8.95
N ILE A 85 6.29 -14.76 8.93
CA ILE A 85 6.22 -15.53 7.67
C ILE A 85 5.06 -15.05 6.80
N ALA A 86 3.87 -14.85 7.38
CA ALA A 86 2.71 -14.34 6.66
C ALA A 86 2.96 -12.93 6.08
N LYS A 87 3.58 -12.04 6.85
CA LYS A 87 3.96 -10.69 6.40
C LYS A 87 4.98 -10.73 5.27
N SER A 88 5.98 -11.62 5.37
CA SER A 88 6.99 -11.80 4.33
C SER A 88 6.36 -12.30 3.02
N GLN A 89 5.46 -13.29 3.12
CA GLN A 89 4.70 -13.79 1.96
C GLN A 89 3.85 -12.69 1.32
N ASP A 90 3.20 -11.85 2.14
CA ASP A 90 2.40 -10.72 1.66
C ASP A 90 3.23 -9.68 0.93
N SER A 91 4.43 -9.35 1.43
CA SER A 91 5.32 -8.36 0.83
C SER A 91 5.97 -8.84 -0.47
N GLU A 92 6.30 -10.13 -0.57
CA GLU A 92 7.01 -10.69 -1.71
C GLU A 92 6.08 -11.11 -2.86
N VAL A 93 4.94 -11.72 -2.53
CA VAL A 93 4.02 -12.32 -3.50
C VAL A 93 2.65 -11.65 -3.49
N GLY A 94 2.17 -11.20 -2.33
CA GLY A 94 0.83 -10.63 -2.14
C GLY A 94 -0.31 -11.65 -2.17
N ASP A 95 -0.02 -12.95 -2.24
CA ASP A 95 -1.00 -14.03 -2.23
C ASP A 95 -0.46 -15.25 -1.47
N GLY A 96 -1.35 -16.17 -1.09
CA GLY A 96 -0.99 -17.40 -0.39
C GLY A 96 -0.65 -17.23 1.08
N THR A 97 -0.90 -16.09 1.69
CA THR A 97 -0.60 -15.79 3.10
C THR A 97 -1.28 -16.77 4.05
N THR A 98 -2.58 -17.01 3.88
CA THR A 98 -3.33 -18.01 4.64
C THR A 98 -2.80 -19.41 4.39
N THR A 99 -2.48 -19.74 3.14
CA THR A 99 -1.97 -21.07 2.75
C THR A 99 -0.66 -21.40 3.44
N VAL A 100 0.28 -20.46 3.47
CA VAL A 100 1.59 -20.64 4.13
C VAL A 100 1.43 -20.87 5.62
N VAL A 101 0.59 -20.09 6.30
CA VAL A 101 0.34 -20.24 7.74
C VAL A 101 -0.30 -21.59 8.06
N LEU A 102 -1.28 -22.00 7.26
CA LEU A 102 -1.96 -23.29 7.45
C LEU A 102 -1.02 -24.47 7.18
N LEU A 103 -0.24 -24.45 6.10
CA LEU A 103 0.75 -25.49 5.82
C LEU A 103 1.77 -25.61 6.96
N ALA A 104 2.29 -24.48 7.46
CA ALA A 104 3.21 -24.49 8.58
C ALA A 104 2.56 -25.08 9.84
N GLY A 105 1.31 -24.68 10.14
CA GLY A 105 0.55 -25.22 11.27
C GLY A 105 0.30 -26.73 11.17
N GLU A 106 -0.11 -27.23 9.98
CA GLU A 106 -0.36 -28.65 9.77
C GLU A 106 0.94 -29.46 9.84
N PHE A 107 2.04 -29.00 9.23
CA PHE A 107 3.32 -29.70 9.34
C PHE A 107 3.81 -29.78 10.78
N LEU A 108 3.63 -28.73 11.58
CA LEU A 108 3.97 -28.74 13.00
C LEU A 108 3.05 -29.68 13.79
N LYS A 109 1.75 -29.70 13.47
CA LYS A 109 0.78 -30.59 14.10
C LYS A 109 1.11 -32.05 13.86
N GLU A 110 1.45 -32.42 12.62
CA GLU A 110 1.87 -33.76 12.25
C GLU A 110 3.24 -34.14 12.84
N ALA A 111 4.12 -33.17 13.08
CA ALA A 111 5.40 -33.41 13.75
C ALA A 111 5.28 -33.71 15.26
N LYS A 112 4.20 -33.22 15.91
CA LYS A 112 4.00 -33.31 17.34
C LYS A 112 4.05 -34.75 17.89
N PRO A 113 3.32 -35.74 17.35
CA PRO A 113 3.36 -37.12 17.83
C PRO A 113 4.78 -37.71 17.80
N PHE A 114 5.52 -37.49 16.71
CA PHE A 114 6.90 -37.99 16.61
C PHE A 114 7.84 -37.42 17.66
N ILE A 115 7.67 -36.14 18.03
CA ILE A 115 8.42 -35.51 19.10
C ILE A 115 8.03 -36.11 20.45
N GLU A 116 6.74 -36.36 20.65
CA GLU A 116 6.22 -37.02 21.87
C GLU A 116 6.74 -38.46 21.99
N ASP A 117 6.91 -39.17 20.89
CA ASP A 117 7.48 -40.51 20.82
C ASP A 117 9.03 -40.52 21.00
N GLY A 118 9.66 -39.37 21.06
CA GLY A 118 11.10 -39.23 21.32
C GLY A 118 11.98 -39.14 20.07
N VAL A 119 11.39 -38.92 18.88
CA VAL A 119 12.16 -38.63 17.66
C VAL A 119 12.85 -37.29 17.80
N HIS A 120 14.15 -37.27 17.52
CA HIS A 120 14.93 -36.03 17.64
C HIS A 120 14.49 -35.00 16.57
N PRO A 121 14.27 -33.74 16.96
CA PRO A 121 13.79 -32.69 16.04
C PRO A 121 14.63 -32.51 14.76
N GLN A 122 15.95 -32.70 14.86
CA GLN A 122 16.86 -32.60 13.71
C GLN A 122 16.56 -33.65 12.61
N ASN A 123 16.08 -34.82 12.99
CA ASN A 123 15.69 -35.85 12.02
C ASN A 123 14.43 -35.42 11.26
N LEU A 124 13.44 -34.85 11.96
CA LEU A 124 12.23 -34.31 11.35
C LEU A 124 12.56 -33.13 10.40
N ILE A 125 13.41 -32.21 10.82
CA ILE A 125 13.86 -31.09 9.99
C ILE A 125 14.53 -31.57 8.70
N ARG A 126 15.40 -32.60 8.80
CA ARG A 126 16.06 -33.20 7.64
C ARG A 126 15.05 -33.85 6.69
N SER A 127 14.07 -34.57 7.22
CA SER A 127 13.02 -35.22 6.44
C SER A 127 12.12 -34.21 5.73
N TYR A 128 11.69 -33.16 6.43
CA TYR A 128 10.92 -32.06 5.83
C TYR A 128 11.69 -31.33 4.74
N ARG A 129 13.00 -31.11 4.93
CA ARG A 129 13.83 -30.49 3.88
C ARG A 129 13.89 -31.35 2.63
N THR A 130 14.07 -32.68 2.75
CA THR A 130 14.05 -33.60 1.61
C THR A 130 12.68 -33.62 0.94
N ALA A 131 11.60 -33.69 1.72
CA ALA A 131 10.24 -33.66 1.19
C ALA A 131 9.93 -32.34 0.45
N SER A 132 10.44 -31.22 0.96
CA SER A 132 10.29 -29.91 0.31
C SER A 132 10.93 -29.88 -1.08
N TYR A 133 12.13 -30.43 -1.25
CA TYR A 133 12.76 -30.50 -2.58
C TYR A 133 11.93 -31.33 -3.56
N LEU A 134 11.46 -32.50 -3.13
CA LEU A 134 10.61 -33.36 -3.97
C LEU A 134 9.28 -32.68 -4.34
N ALA A 135 8.69 -31.97 -3.39
CA ALA A 135 7.44 -31.23 -3.62
C ALA A 135 7.64 -30.09 -4.63
N ILE A 136 8.75 -29.32 -4.52
CA ILE A 136 9.08 -28.24 -5.46
C ILE A 136 9.30 -28.78 -6.87
N GLU A 137 10.03 -29.89 -7.02
CA GLU A 137 10.21 -30.55 -8.33
C GLU A 137 8.88 -30.97 -8.94
N LYS A 138 8.02 -31.58 -8.12
CA LYS A 138 6.70 -32.00 -8.59
C LYS A 138 5.78 -30.84 -8.97
N ILE A 139 5.82 -29.74 -8.23
CA ILE A 139 5.08 -28.51 -8.56
C ILE A 139 5.56 -27.94 -9.90
N LYS A 140 6.88 -27.89 -10.14
CA LYS A 140 7.45 -27.44 -11.41
C LYS A 140 7.01 -28.31 -12.60
N GLU A 141 6.95 -29.62 -12.39
CA GLU A 141 6.46 -30.57 -13.41
C GLU A 141 4.98 -30.36 -13.76
N LEU A 142 4.16 -30.07 -12.72
CA LEU A 142 2.72 -29.84 -12.86
C LEU A 142 2.35 -28.44 -13.33
N ALA A 143 3.27 -27.51 -13.29
CA ALA A 143 3.03 -26.11 -13.65
C ALA A 143 2.67 -25.96 -15.13
N VAL A 144 1.60 -25.22 -15.40
CA VAL A 144 1.16 -24.90 -16.76
C VAL A 144 1.81 -23.58 -17.17
N SER A 145 2.70 -23.63 -18.17
CA SER A 145 3.33 -22.41 -18.70
C SER A 145 2.34 -21.59 -19.51
N ILE A 146 2.38 -20.28 -19.29
CA ILE A 146 1.67 -19.27 -20.08
C ILE A 146 2.58 -18.59 -21.12
N GLU A 147 3.85 -18.98 -21.17
CA GLU A 147 4.81 -18.48 -22.14
C GLU A 147 4.39 -18.87 -23.56
N GLY A 148 4.56 -17.97 -24.51
CA GLY A 148 4.19 -18.23 -25.92
C GLY A 148 2.72 -18.02 -26.27
N LYS A 149 1.83 -17.76 -25.31
CA LYS A 149 0.44 -17.39 -25.58
C LYS A 149 0.31 -15.94 -26.06
N SER A 150 -0.74 -15.65 -26.84
CA SER A 150 -1.06 -14.29 -27.26
C SER A 150 -1.36 -13.40 -26.04
N LEU A 151 -1.22 -12.07 -26.19
CA LEU A 151 -1.52 -11.11 -25.11
C LEU A 151 -2.96 -11.24 -24.62
N GLU A 152 -3.91 -11.43 -25.54
CA GLU A 152 -5.34 -11.58 -25.22
C GLU A 152 -5.61 -12.86 -24.40
N GLU A 153 -4.97 -13.99 -24.77
CA GLU A 153 -5.09 -15.23 -24.02
C GLU A 153 -4.47 -15.11 -22.63
N LYS A 154 -3.31 -14.44 -22.51
CA LYS A 154 -2.70 -14.17 -21.22
C LYS A 154 -3.61 -13.31 -20.34
N LYS A 155 -4.18 -12.23 -20.87
CA LYS A 155 -5.15 -11.39 -20.14
C LYS A 155 -6.35 -12.19 -19.66
N SER A 156 -6.93 -13.02 -20.53
CA SER A 156 -8.09 -13.85 -20.18
C SER A 156 -7.78 -14.83 -19.05
N LEU A 157 -6.61 -15.48 -19.09
CA LEU A 157 -6.20 -16.41 -18.02
C LEU A 157 -5.94 -15.69 -16.70
N LEU A 158 -5.21 -14.58 -16.75
CA LEU A 158 -4.92 -13.77 -15.56
C LEU A 158 -6.21 -13.20 -14.94
N ALA A 159 -7.17 -12.76 -15.77
CA ALA A 159 -8.46 -12.29 -15.29
C ALA A 159 -9.26 -13.40 -14.58
N LYS A 160 -9.21 -14.64 -15.05
CA LYS A 160 -9.82 -15.79 -14.35
C LYS A 160 -9.15 -16.07 -13.01
N CYS A 161 -7.82 -15.99 -12.94
CA CYS A 161 -7.09 -16.13 -11.67
C CYS A 161 -7.47 -15.02 -10.68
N ALA A 162 -7.47 -13.77 -11.14
CA ALA A 162 -7.87 -12.63 -10.32
C ALA A 162 -9.34 -12.74 -9.85
N ALA A 163 -10.26 -13.14 -10.72
CA ALA A 163 -11.66 -13.34 -10.35
C ALA A 163 -11.84 -14.46 -9.31
N THR A 164 -11.01 -15.50 -9.36
CA THR A 164 -11.01 -16.56 -8.34
C THR A 164 -10.60 -16.02 -6.97
N THR A 165 -9.53 -15.23 -6.91
CA THR A 165 -9.05 -14.58 -5.67
C THR A 165 -10.08 -13.60 -5.11
N LEU A 166 -10.73 -12.82 -5.98
CA LEU A 166 -11.75 -11.85 -5.59
C LEU A 166 -13.08 -12.49 -5.14
N SER A 167 -13.30 -13.76 -5.43
CA SER A 167 -14.56 -14.45 -5.11
C SER A 167 -14.87 -14.51 -3.61
N SER A 168 -13.86 -14.54 -2.75
CA SER A 168 -13.99 -14.53 -1.29
C SER A 168 -14.00 -13.12 -0.68
N LYS A 169 -13.72 -12.09 -1.47
CA LYS A 169 -13.64 -10.70 -0.99
C LYS A 169 -15.02 -10.03 -1.01
N LEU A 170 -15.17 -8.94 -0.25
CA LEU A 170 -16.42 -8.16 -0.19
C LEU A 170 -16.94 -7.72 -1.58
N ILE A 171 -16.05 -7.55 -2.56
CA ILE A 171 -16.38 -7.22 -3.94
C ILE A 171 -16.72 -8.43 -4.83
N GLY A 172 -16.90 -9.60 -4.24
CA GLY A 172 -17.13 -10.86 -4.98
C GLY A 172 -18.32 -10.83 -5.95
N GLY A 173 -19.31 -9.95 -5.73
CA GLY A 173 -20.42 -9.72 -6.65
C GLY A 173 -20.02 -9.08 -7.99
N GLU A 174 -18.97 -8.29 -8.02
CA GLU A 174 -18.45 -7.57 -9.21
C GLU A 174 -17.03 -8.03 -9.58
N LYS A 175 -16.69 -9.29 -9.24
CA LYS A 175 -15.34 -9.84 -9.38
C LYS A 175 -14.79 -9.78 -10.81
N GLU A 176 -15.61 -9.99 -11.82
CA GLU A 176 -15.17 -10.00 -13.23
C GLU A 176 -14.79 -8.59 -13.68
N PHE A 177 -15.55 -7.57 -13.27
CA PHE A 177 -15.27 -6.18 -13.55
C PHE A 177 -13.93 -5.76 -12.94
N PHE A 178 -13.73 -6.04 -11.64
CA PHE A 178 -12.50 -5.68 -10.96
C PHE A 178 -11.31 -6.54 -11.39
N ALA A 179 -11.51 -7.81 -11.72
CA ALA A 179 -10.45 -8.68 -12.21
C ALA A 179 -9.83 -8.16 -13.52
N SER A 180 -10.66 -7.72 -14.47
CA SER A 180 -10.16 -7.13 -15.72
C SER A 180 -9.39 -5.84 -15.47
N MET A 181 -9.90 -4.97 -14.59
CA MET A 181 -9.24 -3.71 -14.22
C MET A 181 -7.88 -3.94 -13.55
N VAL A 182 -7.79 -4.90 -12.64
CA VAL A 182 -6.54 -5.28 -11.96
C VAL A 182 -5.51 -5.80 -12.96
N VAL A 183 -5.91 -6.71 -13.84
CA VAL A 183 -5.01 -7.28 -14.86
C VAL A 183 -4.51 -6.19 -15.80
N ASP A 184 -5.37 -5.29 -16.26
CA ASP A 184 -4.97 -4.18 -17.13
C ASP A 184 -4.00 -3.23 -16.42
N SER A 185 -4.19 -2.95 -15.13
CA SER A 185 -3.30 -2.11 -14.35
C SER A 185 -1.91 -2.73 -14.17
N VAL A 186 -1.84 -4.04 -13.90
CA VAL A 186 -0.56 -4.76 -13.74
C VAL A 186 0.18 -4.86 -15.08
N ILE A 187 -0.53 -5.16 -16.18
CA ILE A 187 0.09 -5.22 -17.51
C ILE A 187 0.61 -3.84 -17.95
N ALA A 188 -0.05 -2.75 -17.56
CA ALA A 188 0.38 -1.39 -17.89
C ALA A 188 1.76 -1.03 -17.27
N ILE A 189 2.12 -1.62 -16.13
CA ILE A 189 3.45 -1.46 -15.50
C ILE A 189 4.52 -2.25 -16.28
N GLY A 190 4.12 -3.33 -16.96
CA GLY A 190 5.04 -4.22 -17.67
C GLY A 190 5.83 -5.12 -16.71
N ASN A 191 7.12 -5.32 -17.02
CA ASN A 191 8.03 -6.19 -16.24
C ASN A 191 8.69 -5.47 -15.05
N ASP A 192 8.09 -4.38 -14.56
CA ASP A 192 8.61 -3.64 -13.41
C ASP A 192 8.04 -4.26 -12.13
N ASP A 193 8.91 -4.70 -11.22
CA ASP A 193 8.50 -5.29 -9.93
C ASP A 193 7.91 -4.26 -8.96
N ARG A 194 7.82 -2.98 -9.37
CA ARG A 194 7.33 -1.88 -8.54
C ARG A 194 5.81 -1.75 -8.58
N LEU A 195 5.10 -2.71 -8.00
CA LEU A 195 3.63 -2.64 -7.82
C LEU A 195 3.18 -1.38 -7.06
N ASN A 196 4.07 -0.79 -6.27
CA ASN A 196 3.83 0.49 -5.57
C ASN A 196 3.57 1.68 -6.51
N MET A 197 3.84 1.54 -7.81
CA MET A 197 3.50 2.56 -8.81
C MET A 197 2.01 2.59 -9.14
N ILE A 198 1.23 1.54 -8.78
CA ILE A 198 -0.22 1.54 -8.93
C ILE A 198 -0.82 2.40 -7.81
N GLY A 199 -1.28 3.59 -8.16
CA GLY A 199 -1.97 4.47 -7.23
C GLY A 199 -3.44 4.08 -7.08
N ILE A 200 -3.87 3.77 -5.86
CA ILE A 200 -5.28 3.50 -5.55
C ILE A 200 -5.85 4.69 -4.80
N LYS A 201 -6.90 5.31 -5.34
CA LYS A 201 -7.65 6.35 -4.65
C LYS A 201 -9.04 5.84 -4.30
N LYS A 202 -9.34 5.80 -3.00
CA LYS A 202 -10.66 5.43 -2.48
C LYS A 202 -11.51 6.69 -2.37
N VAL A 203 -12.79 6.59 -2.77
CA VAL A 203 -13.80 7.62 -2.63
C VAL A 203 -14.97 7.00 -1.88
N TYR A 204 -15.39 7.60 -0.77
CA TYR A 204 -16.49 7.10 0.05
C TYR A 204 -17.79 7.77 -0.33
N GLN A 205 -18.87 7.00 -0.25
CA GLN A 205 -20.24 7.52 -0.38
C GLN A 205 -20.86 7.63 1.01
N LYS A 206 -21.40 8.79 1.35
CA LYS A 206 -22.18 8.97 2.55
C LYS A 206 -23.63 8.54 2.28
N HIS A 207 -24.07 7.50 2.94
CA HIS A 207 -25.47 7.08 2.87
C HIS A 207 -26.35 8.02 3.72
N ILE A 208 -27.54 8.35 3.21
CA ILE A 208 -28.51 9.30 3.82
C ILE A 208 -28.99 8.84 5.23
N LEU A 209 -28.72 7.60 5.63
CA LEU A 209 -29.14 6.99 6.89
C LEU A 209 -28.03 6.86 7.96
N GLY A 210 -26.96 7.63 7.88
CA GLY A 210 -26.01 7.80 8.98
C GLY A 210 -25.08 6.64 9.28
N GLU A 211 -25.14 5.53 8.55
CA GLU A 211 -24.18 4.42 8.67
C GLU A 211 -23.11 4.52 7.60
N LEU A 212 -21.88 4.74 8.05
CA LEU A 212 -20.68 4.68 7.23
C LEU A 212 -20.45 3.23 6.77
N TRP A 213 -20.94 2.86 5.62
CA TRP A 213 -20.47 1.65 4.94
C TRP A 213 -19.13 1.97 4.28
N GLU A 214 -18.06 1.57 4.93
CA GLU A 214 -16.74 1.51 4.32
C GLU A 214 -16.74 0.44 3.23
N ILE A 215 -17.10 0.82 2.01
CA ILE A 215 -16.74 0.01 0.84
C ILE A 215 -15.25 0.27 0.58
N ALA A 216 -14.42 -0.33 1.44
CA ALA A 216 -12.99 -0.37 1.20
C ALA A 216 -12.75 -1.31 0.02
N LEU A 217 -12.46 -0.75 -1.14
CA LEU A 217 -11.85 -1.48 -2.24
C LEU A 217 -10.42 -1.87 -1.80
N ALA A 218 -10.32 -2.88 -0.93
CA ALA A 218 -9.06 -3.52 -0.60
C ALA A 218 -8.74 -4.54 -1.69
N ILE A 219 -8.41 -4.07 -2.90
CA ILE A 219 -7.97 -4.95 -3.99
C ILE A 219 -6.57 -5.48 -3.70
N PHE A 220 -5.76 -4.74 -2.99
CA PHE A 220 -4.47 -5.17 -2.47
C PHE A 220 -4.33 -4.66 -1.04
N GLY A 221 -3.81 -5.48 -0.13
CA GLY A 221 -3.57 -5.18 1.27
C GLY A 221 -2.66 -3.97 1.50
N VAL A 222 -3.06 -2.80 1.01
CA VAL A 222 -2.36 -1.55 1.27
C VAL A 222 -3.10 -0.79 2.36
N GLN A 223 -2.48 -0.83 3.49
CA GLN A 223 -2.77 -0.17 4.73
C GLN A 223 -2.70 1.36 4.58
N TRP A 224 -3.78 2.02 5.03
CA TRP A 224 -3.80 3.35 5.66
C TRP A 224 -3.52 4.59 4.83
N VAL A 225 -4.57 5.33 4.57
CA VAL A 225 -4.51 6.80 4.61
C VAL A 225 -5.71 7.33 5.39
N PHE A 226 -5.44 8.16 6.38
CA PHE A 226 -6.37 8.79 7.30
C PHE A 226 -7.54 9.54 6.66
N PRO A 227 -8.66 9.74 7.39
CA PRO A 227 -9.95 10.18 6.85
C PRO A 227 -10.04 11.62 6.34
N GLU A 228 -9.05 12.46 6.54
CA GLU A 228 -9.16 13.92 6.25
C GLU A 228 -9.11 14.33 4.77
N SER A 229 -8.77 13.43 3.83
CA SER A 229 -8.63 13.79 2.41
C SER A 229 -9.58 13.07 1.45
N VAL A 230 -10.59 12.38 1.96
CA VAL A 230 -11.52 11.63 1.11
C VAL A 230 -12.71 12.51 0.75
N LYS A 231 -12.84 12.81 -0.55
CA LYS A 231 -14.04 13.50 -1.05
C LYS A 231 -15.18 12.50 -1.17
N GLU A 232 -16.29 12.82 -0.53
CA GLU A 232 -17.55 12.10 -0.67
C GLU A 232 -18.14 12.40 -2.07
N VAL A 233 -18.54 11.36 -2.78
CA VAL A 233 -19.26 11.47 -4.05
C VAL A 233 -20.68 10.99 -3.84
N PRO A 234 -21.68 11.88 -3.84
CA PRO A 234 -23.07 11.46 -3.69
C PRO A 234 -23.52 10.64 -4.90
N GLY A 235 -24.16 9.49 -4.66
CA GLY A 235 -24.77 8.67 -5.72
C GLY A 235 -23.81 7.73 -6.48
N GLY A 236 -22.53 7.67 -6.14
CA GLY A 236 -21.58 6.75 -6.78
C GLY A 236 -21.79 5.28 -6.36
N THR A 237 -21.56 4.36 -7.29
CA THR A 237 -21.60 2.91 -7.07
C THR A 237 -20.23 2.29 -7.28
N MET A 238 -20.02 1.02 -6.86
CA MET A 238 -18.76 0.31 -7.12
C MET A 238 -18.46 0.21 -8.63
N ARG A 239 -19.47 0.14 -9.47
CA ARG A 239 -19.32 0.07 -10.93
C ARG A 239 -18.83 1.36 -11.57
N ASP A 240 -18.91 2.48 -10.85
CA ASP A 240 -18.38 3.77 -11.31
C ASP A 240 -16.86 3.87 -11.12
N SER A 241 -16.24 2.85 -10.55
CA SER A 241 -14.78 2.74 -10.45
C SER A 241 -14.17 2.60 -11.84
N PHE A 242 -13.07 3.27 -12.09
CA PHE A 242 -12.40 3.23 -13.40
C PHE A 242 -10.88 3.24 -13.26
N LEU A 243 -10.22 2.65 -14.23
CA LEU A 243 -8.78 2.66 -14.37
C LEU A 243 -8.34 3.90 -15.16
N VAL A 244 -7.41 4.67 -14.60
CA VAL A 244 -6.74 5.77 -15.30
C VAL A 244 -5.42 5.26 -15.88
N ASN A 245 -5.32 5.19 -17.19
CA ASN A 245 -4.05 4.89 -17.84
C ASN A 245 -3.22 6.17 -17.94
N GLY A 246 -2.49 6.48 -16.89
CA GLY A 246 -1.71 7.70 -16.78
C GLY A 246 -1.32 8.00 -15.33
N VAL A 247 -0.96 9.24 -15.06
CA VAL A 247 -0.54 9.70 -13.73
C VAL A 247 -1.66 10.50 -13.08
N ALA A 248 -2.02 10.14 -11.85
CA ALA A 248 -3.00 10.86 -11.04
C ALA A 248 -2.32 11.59 -9.89
N PHE A 249 -2.59 12.89 -9.76
CA PHE A 249 -2.07 13.71 -8.67
C PHE A 249 -3.15 13.93 -7.60
N LYS A 250 -2.75 13.97 -6.34
CA LYS A 250 -3.64 14.32 -5.23
C LYS A 250 -3.93 15.83 -5.15
N LYS A 251 -3.08 16.65 -5.77
CA LYS A 251 -3.26 18.11 -5.76
C LYS A 251 -4.32 18.53 -6.75
N THR A 252 -5.14 19.48 -6.33
CA THR A 252 -6.09 20.21 -7.16
C THR A 252 -5.53 21.58 -7.48
N PHE A 253 -6.06 22.23 -8.51
CA PHE A 253 -5.76 23.64 -8.79
C PHE A 253 -6.07 24.48 -7.54
N SER A 254 -5.13 25.32 -7.13
CA SER A 254 -5.22 26.10 -5.89
C SER A 254 -5.05 27.61 -6.11
N TYR A 255 -5.51 28.14 -7.22
CA TYR A 255 -5.40 29.56 -7.50
C TYR A 255 -6.78 30.23 -7.74
N ALA A 256 -6.86 31.51 -7.50
CA ALA A 256 -8.09 32.29 -7.72
C ALA A 256 -8.45 32.31 -9.20
N GLY A 257 -9.71 31.97 -9.53
CA GLY A 257 -10.20 31.95 -10.92
C GLY A 257 -10.08 30.60 -11.62
N PHE A 258 -9.58 29.56 -10.97
CA PHE A 258 -9.51 28.23 -11.58
C PHE A 258 -10.88 27.64 -11.97
N GLU A 259 -11.94 28.12 -11.32
CA GLU A 259 -13.32 27.67 -11.61
C GLU A 259 -13.76 28.00 -13.03
N GLN A 260 -13.23 29.08 -13.59
CA GLN A 260 -13.50 29.54 -14.96
C GLN A 260 -12.64 28.85 -16.01
N GLN A 261 -11.61 28.10 -15.59
CA GLN A 261 -10.71 27.43 -16.51
C GLN A 261 -11.25 26.08 -16.97
N PRO A 262 -10.96 25.66 -18.22
CA PRO A 262 -11.37 24.36 -18.72
C PRO A 262 -10.70 23.26 -17.94
N LYS A 263 -11.49 22.29 -17.43
CA LYS A 263 -11.01 21.16 -16.60
C LYS A 263 -10.61 19.94 -17.44
N LYS A 264 -10.78 20.00 -18.76
CA LYS A 264 -10.46 18.90 -19.68
C LYS A 264 -9.78 19.42 -20.94
N PHE A 265 -8.64 18.84 -21.23
CA PHE A 265 -7.86 19.15 -22.43
C PHE A 265 -7.67 17.87 -23.24
N LEU A 266 -7.78 17.97 -24.56
CA LEU A 266 -7.49 16.88 -25.49
C LEU A 266 -6.09 17.06 -26.07
N ASN A 267 -5.24 16.07 -25.86
CA ASN A 267 -3.84 16.04 -26.30
C ASN A 267 -3.04 17.32 -25.96
N PRO A 268 -3.04 17.78 -24.70
CA PRO A 268 -2.33 18.98 -24.32
C PRO A 268 -0.81 18.75 -24.33
N LYS A 269 -0.06 19.79 -24.70
CA LYS A 269 1.38 19.84 -24.37
C LYS A 269 1.51 20.18 -22.90
N ILE A 270 2.26 19.37 -22.16
CA ILE A 270 2.50 19.54 -20.73
C ILE A 270 3.94 19.96 -20.53
N LEU A 271 4.17 21.05 -19.82
CA LEU A 271 5.49 21.53 -19.42
C LEU A 271 5.76 21.12 -17.97
N LEU A 272 6.83 20.39 -17.75
CA LEU A 272 7.29 20.01 -16.41
C LEU A 272 8.41 20.94 -15.98
N LEU A 273 8.22 21.65 -14.87
CA LEU A 273 9.19 22.59 -14.34
C LEU A 273 9.76 22.10 -13.01
N ASN A 274 11.05 22.33 -12.82
CA ASN A 274 11.75 22.15 -11.56
C ASN A 274 12.44 23.47 -11.13
N ILE A 275 11.76 24.58 -11.38
CA ILE A 275 12.21 25.93 -11.04
C ILE A 275 11.14 26.65 -10.23
N GLU A 276 11.55 27.54 -9.35
CA GLU A 276 10.63 28.44 -8.64
C GLU A 276 10.15 29.55 -9.58
N LEU A 277 8.83 29.75 -9.57
CA LEU A 277 8.15 30.87 -10.23
C LEU A 277 7.50 31.77 -9.17
N GLU A 278 8.24 32.11 -8.15
CA GLU A 278 7.82 32.92 -7.01
C GLU A 278 8.79 34.07 -6.82
N LEU A 279 8.26 35.26 -6.49
CA LEU A 279 9.08 36.39 -6.09
C LEU A 279 9.72 36.08 -4.73
N LYS A 280 10.97 36.47 -4.53
CA LYS A 280 11.62 36.30 -3.22
C LYS A 280 10.92 37.13 -2.13
N SER A 281 10.32 38.23 -2.51
CA SER A 281 9.50 39.07 -1.61
C SER A 281 8.23 38.41 -1.09
N GLU A 282 7.73 37.37 -1.81
CA GLU A 282 6.56 36.59 -1.39
C GLU A 282 6.94 35.49 -0.37
N LYS A 283 8.22 35.22 -0.15
CA LYS A 283 8.67 34.21 0.80
C LYS A 283 8.67 34.74 2.21
N GLU A 284 8.17 33.96 3.15
CA GLU A 284 8.37 34.16 4.57
C GLU A 284 9.88 34.22 4.85
N ASN A 285 10.37 35.24 5.52
CA ASN A 285 11.79 35.52 5.82
C ASN A 285 12.67 35.94 4.62
N ALA A 286 12.11 36.62 3.63
CA ALA A 286 12.93 37.28 2.63
C ALA A 286 13.65 38.49 3.23
N GLU A 287 14.99 38.48 3.26
CA GLU A 287 15.84 39.58 3.66
C GLU A 287 16.54 40.19 2.44
N ILE A 288 16.41 41.49 2.25
CA ILE A 288 17.25 42.22 1.31
C ILE A 288 18.42 42.80 2.10
N ARG A 289 19.61 42.25 1.95
CA ARG A 289 20.84 42.76 2.51
C ARG A 289 21.41 43.78 1.56
N GLN A 290 21.34 45.05 1.96
CA GLN A 290 21.94 46.16 1.24
C GLN A 290 23.33 46.42 1.84
N ASP A 291 24.40 46.18 1.10
CA ASP A 291 25.74 46.62 1.49
C ASP A 291 25.77 48.14 1.49
N TYR A 292 26.24 48.67 2.57
CA TYR A 292 26.37 50.07 2.92
C TYR A 292 26.61 51.01 1.74
N PHE A 293 25.66 51.76 1.33
CA PHE A 293 25.59 53.13 0.85
C PHE A 293 24.26 53.33 0.12
N GLY A 294 23.32 53.88 0.88
CA GLY A 294 21.94 53.99 0.48
C GLY A 294 21.67 55.04 -0.59
N TYR A 295 21.10 54.53 -1.69
CA TYR A 295 20.24 55.34 -2.53
C TYR A 295 18.90 54.64 -2.69
N PRO A 296 17.76 55.30 -2.48
CA PRO A 296 16.44 54.71 -2.69
C PRO A 296 16.21 54.17 -4.12
N LEU A 297 16.93 54.71 -5.10
CA LEU A 297 16.93 54.31 -6.51
C LEU A 297 17.46 52.87 -6.75
N GLN A 298 18.33 52.36 -5.88
CA GLN A 298 18.86 51.01 -6.01
C GLN A 298 17.88 49.93 -5.56
N TYR A 299 17.05 50.24 -4.56
CA TYR A 299 16.02 49.29 -4.11
C TYR A 299 15.00 49.00 -5.20
N GLN A 300 14.50 50.04 -5.89
CA GLN A 300 13.53 49.90 -6.97
C GLN A 300 14.13 49.09 -8.14
N SER A 301 15.39 49.33 -8.49
CA SER A 301 16.07 48.60 -9.56
C SER A 301 16.24 47.11 -9.26
N ILE A 302 16.44 46.75 -7.98
CA ILE A 302 16.50 45.33 -7.56
C ILE A 302 15.13 44.65 -7.69
N VAL A 303 14.09 45.32 -7.23
CA VAL A 303 12.70 44.86 -7.36
C VAL A 303 12.33 44.68 -8.83
N ASP A 304 12.63 45.68 -9.68
CA ASP A 304 12.35 45.59 -11.10
C ASP A 304 13.14 44.50 -11.79
N ALA A 305 14.38 44.24 -11.36
CA ALA A 305 15.17 43.11 -11.86
C ALA A 305 14.56 41.74 -11.50
N GLU A 306 14.05 41.57 -10.29
CA GLU A 306 13.34 40.35 -9.90
C GLU A 306 12.10 40.11 -10.76
N TRP A 307 11.31 41.14 -10.98
CA TRP A 307 10.13 41.07 -11.86
C TRP A 307 10.51 40.66 -13.28
N ASN A 308 11.55 41.30 -13.85
CA ASN A 308 12.02 40.97 -15.18
C ASN A 308 12.46 39.50 -15.31
N ILE A 309 13.17 38.96 -14.30
CA ILE A 309 13.58 37.55 -14.27
C ILE A 309 12.38 36.61 -14.32
N ILE A 310 11.32 36.93 -13.57
CA ILE A 310 10.11 36.09 -13.57
C ILE A 310 9.38 36.21 -14.89
N TYR A 311 9.23 37.41 -15.43
CA TYR A 311 8.61 37.59 -16.75
C TYR A 311 9.37 36.87 -17.86
N ASP A 312 10.71 36.90 -17.85
CA ASP A 312 11.53 36.12 -18.79
C ASP A 312 11.32 34.61 -18.68
N LYS A 313 11.15 34.11 -17.45
CA LYS A 313 10.81 32.70 -17.23
C LYS A 313 9.43 32.35 -17.75
N LEU A 314 8.44 33.21 -17.51
CA LEU A 314 7.07 33.03 -17.95
C LEU A 314 6.97 33.11 -19.47
N ASP A 315 7.67 34.05 -20.11
CA ASP A 315 7.73 34.15 -21.57
C ASP A 315 8.29 32.88 -22.22
N LYS A 316 9.32 32.28 -21.65
CA LYS A 316 9.83 30.99 -22.11
C LYS A 316 8.82 29.86 -21.96
N CYS A 317 8.06 29.86 -20.86
CA CYS A 317 6.96 28.90 -20.69
C CYS A 317 5.87 29.09 -21.77
N VAL A 318 5.51 30.34 -22.09
CA VAL A 318 4.53 30.65 -23.14
C VAL A 318 5.04 30.23 -24.52
N GLN A 319 6.32 30.53 -24.83
CA GLN A 319 6.93 30.16 -26.11
C GLN A 319 6.99 28.65 -26.34
N SER A 320 6.98 27.83 -25.27
CA SER A 320 6.91 26.37 -25.40
C SER A 320 5.60 25.87 -26.01
N GLY A 321 4.55 26.68 -26.01
CA GLY A 321 3.21 26.34 -26.47
C GLY A 321 2.51 25.28 -25.62
N ALA A 322 2.96 25.09 -24.39
CA ALA A 322 2.32 24.18 -23.46
C ALA A 322 0.96 24.76 -23.01
N LYS A 323 -0.03 23.88 -22.85
CA LYS A 323 -1.35 24.25 -22.30
C LYS A 323 -1.47 24.00 -20.82
N ILE A 324 -0.61 23.17 -20.28
CA ILE A 324 -0.57 22.79 -18.87
C ILE A 324 0.86 22.92 -18.38
N VAL A 325 1.04 23.55 -17.24
CA VAL A 325 2.34 23.68 -16.57
C VAL A 325 2.27 22.96 -15.23
N LEU A 326 3.15 22.02 -15.00
CA LEU A 326 3.31 21.31 -13.74
C LEU A 326 4.67 21.67 -13.13
N SER A 327 4.68 22.21 -11.91
CA SER A 327 5.91 22.54 -11.21
C SER A 327 6.05 21.70 -9.96
N ARG A 328 7.28 21.27 -9.67
CA ARG A 328 7.65 20.66 -8.39
C ARG A 328 7.79 21.71 -7.28
N LEU A 329 8.22 22.91 -7.64
CA LEU A 329 8.49 24.00 -6.73
C LEU A 329 7.34 25.00 -6.74
N ALA A 330 7.31 25.92 -5.80
CA ALA A 330 6.24 26.89 -5.62
C ALA A 330 6.06 27.78 -6.85
N ILE A 331 4.80 28.10 -7.15
CA ILE A 331 4.36 29.08 -8.14
C ILE A 331 3.67 30.18 -7.35
N GLY A 332 4.21 31.40 -7.38
CA GLY A 332 3.69 32.55 -6.68
C GLY A 332 2.41 33.11 -7.32
N ASP A 333 1.70 33.96 -6.59
CA ASP A 333 0.42 34.51 -7.03
C ASP A 333 0.54 35.35 -8.32
N LEU A 334 1.62 36.09 -8.45
CA LEU A 334 1.89 36.86 -9.67
C LEU A 334 2.05 35.94 -10.89
N ALA A 335 2.89 34.92 -10.78
CA ALA A 335 3.09 33.97 -11.84
C ALA A 335 1.78 33.26 -12.20
N THR A 336 0.97 32.94 -11.21
CA THR A 336 -0.35 32.34 -11.39
C THR A 336 -1.30 33.24 -12.17
N GLN A 337 -1.35 34.56 -11.85
CA GLN A 337 -2.18 35.53 -12.57
C GLN A 337 -1.77 35.67 -14.04
N VAL A 338 -0.48 35.79 -14.31
CA VAL A 338 0.04 35.92 -15.69
C VAL A 338 -0.20 34.65 -16.47
N VAL A 339 0.04 33.51 -15.87
CA VAL A 339 -0.16 32.22 -16.54
C VAL A 339 -1.63 31.92 -16.78
N THR A 340 -2.53 32.27 -15.86
CA THR A 340 -3.99 32.12 -16.07
C THR A 340 -4.54 33.03 -17.16
N SER A 341 -3.96 34.22 -17.36
CA SER A 341 -4.37 35.12 -18.44
C SER A 341 -3.87 34.68 -19.82
N LEU A 342 -2.72 34.01 -19.87
CA LEU A 342 -2.06 33.59 -21.11
C LEU A 342 -2.31 32.12 -21.47
N PHE A 343 -2.56 31.28 -20.49
CA PHE A 343 -2.81 29.85 -20.66
C PHE A 343 -4.21 29.49 -20.16
N ALA A 344 -4.91 28.66 -20.90
CA ALA A 344 -6.23 28.17 -20.49
C ALA A 344 -6.17 27.10 -19.37
N GLY A 345 -5.05 26.94 -18.69
CA GLY A 345 -4.91 26.01 -17.57
C GLY A 345 -3.49 25.89 -17.04
N CYS A 346 -3.30 26.26 -15.78
CA CYS A 346 -2.09 26.02 -15.02
C CYS A 346 -2.39 25.23 -13.74
N VAL A 347 -1.53 24.27 -13.44
CA VAL A 347 -1.50 23.48 -12.21
C VAL A 347 -0.12 23.54 -11.59
#